data_5b321686b332b733017246b0989284d5
#
_entry.id   5b321686b332b733017246b0989284d5
#
_cell.length_a   1.000
_cell.length_b   1.000
_cell.length_c   1.000
_cell.angle_alpha   90.00
_cell.angle_beta   90.00
_cell.angle_gamma   90.00
#
_symmetry.space_group_name_H-M   'P 1'
#
loop_
_entity.id
_entity.type
_entity.pdbx_description
1 polymer ?
#
loop_
_entity_poly.entity_id
_entity_poly.type
_entity_poly.pdbx_seq_one_letter_code
_entity_poly.pdbx_strand_id
1 'polypeptide(L)'
;TLLFIALSCCILSCSNEVLINLPDESEPVIHFVLDPFEDNYYAIVTKSGLADESIFSARDSSELFYPSQLELKLELWNDSVRLWNSDFHMIETNKELGFFPQGTGFLYQSNQVVPRREITNGFHEAYPAFSYFRIILNSPDFIKEAYSRVPFANYPVITQPHFADQKVRLYGPTPMIIGWETYHNIRYFDSYFLMHYEETDRDGNISLKSHQFLYALDVQKSGEAYSLTIDPDQFFIQFAKAFPTMHAGIKFRKLLSFDAVVVGGDENFESYLTHQKGANESSIRPWTNITNGLGVFALKYRVSKDDFRFHSETKDSLSMGRFTKDLGFVRW
;
A
#
# COMPACT_ATOMS: atom_id res chain seq x y z
N THR A 1 41.02 29.67 -46.47
CA THR A 1 41.39 30.01 -45.05
C THR A 1 40.16 30.33 -44.18
N LEU A 2 39.06 30.88 -44.77
CA LEU A 2 37.82 31.22 -44.04
C LEU A 2 36.95 29.98 -43.70
N LEU A 3 37.10 28.86 -44.43
CA LEU A 3 36.33 27.61 -44.20
C LEU A 3 36.83 26.83 -42.98
N PHE A 4 38.11 27.01 -42.62
CA PHE A 4 38.73 26.34 -41.46
C PHE A 4 38.34 26.98 -40.14
N ILE A 5 38.02 28.29 -40.11
CA ILE A 5 37.62 29.01 -38.91
C ILE A 5 36.18 28.71 -38.52
N ALA A 6 35.29 28.45 -39.51
CA ALA A 6 33.90 28.08 -39.27
C ALA A 6 33.74 26.65 -38.65
N LEU A 7 34.68 25.73 -38.99
CA LEU A 7 34.64 24.35 -38.47
C LEU A 7 35.21 24.23 -37.04
N SER A 8 36.02 25.21 -36.59
CA SER A 8 36.61 25.22 -35.27
C SER A 8 35.65 25.73 -34.19
N CYS A 9 34.58 26.46 -34.55
CA CYS A 9 33.57 26.95 -33.59
C CYS A 9 32.48 25.93 -33.28
N CYS A 10 32.38 24.83 -33.99
CA CYS A 10 31.36 23.79 -33.73
C CYS A 10 31.79 22.71 -32.71
N ILE A 11 33.02 22.79 -32.20
CA ILE A 11 33.54 21.80 -31.22
C ILE A 11 33.51 22.33 -29.77
N LEU A 12 33.02 23.56 -29.57
CA LEU A 12 32.63 24.00 -28.22
C LEU A 12 31.20 23.53 -27.94
N SER A 13 31.01 22.20 -27.92
CA SER A 13 29.88 21.61 -27.30
C SER A 13 29.91 22.01 -25.83
N CYS A 14 29.01 22.88 -25.42
CA CYS A 14 28.73 23.09 -24.02
C CYS A 14 28.41 21.71 -23.43
N SER A 15 29.28 21.14 -22.65
CA SER A 15 28.91 20.11 -21.70
C SER A 15 27.98 20.79 -20.71
N ASN A 16 26.69 20.62 -20.91
CA ASN A 16 25.70 20.91 -19.87
C ASN A 16 25.83 19.85 -18.77
N GLU A 17 27.01 19.76 -18.17
CA GLU A 17 27.14 19.15 -16.86
C GLU A 17 26.50 20.11 -15.88
N VAL A 18 25.24 19.94 -15.61
CA VAL A 18 24.63 20.53 -14.43
C VAL A 18 25.26 19.83 -13.25
N LEU A 19 26.33 20.43 -12.72
CA LEU A 19 26.87 20.05 -11.42
C LEU A 19 25.77 20.34 -10.40
N ILE A 20 24.95 19.35 -10.13
CA ILE A 20 24.09 19.37 -8.97
C ILE A 20 25.05 19.19 -7.79
N ASN A 21 25.40 20.29 -7.13
CA ASN A 21 26.03 20.25 -5.82
C ASN A 21 25.01 19.63 -4.85
N LEU A 22 24.98 18.32 -4.78
CA LEU A 22 24.33 17.63 -3.67
C LEU A 22 25.18 17.90 -2.42
N PRO A 23 24.57 18.17 -1.29
CA PRO A 23 25.33 18.34 -0.05
C PRO A 23 26.19 17.09 0.18
N ASP A 24 27.41 17.27 0.65
CA ASP A 24 28.39 16.21 0.94
C ASP A 24 27.87 15.18 1.97
N GLU A 25 26.74 15.47 2.61
CA GLU A 25 26.10 14.63 3.61
C GLU A 25 24.86 13.96 3.02
N SER A 26 24.85 12.64 3.03
CA SER A 26 23.67 11.87 2.63
C SER A 26 22.54 12.06 3.64
N GLU A 27 21.42 12.63 3.19
CA GLU A 27 20.21 12.74 4.01
C GLU A 27 19.57 11.35 4.20
N PRO A 28 18.98 11.05 5.38
CA PRO A 28 18.23 9.82 5.56
C PRO A 28 16.95 9.85 4.75
N VAL A 29 16.63 8.72 4.11
CA VAL A 29 15.39 8.51 3.39
C VAL A 29 14.55 7.49 4.16
N ILE A 30 13.42 7.92 4.69
CA ILE A 30 12.52 7.10 5.50
C ILE A 30 11.29 6.74 4.67
N HIS A 31 11.02 5.45 4.49
CA HIS A 31 9.77 4.95 3.93
C HIS A 31 9.03 4.16 5.00
N PHE A 32 7.97 4.75 5.52
CA PHE A 32 7.14 4.13 6.55
C PHE A 32 5.66 4.40 6.29
N VAL A 33 4.93 3.35 5.91
CA VAL A 33 3.48 3.37 5.81
C VAL A 33 2.94 2.54 6.97
N LEU A 34 2.38 3.21 7.96
CA LEU A 34 1.89 2.62 9.20
C LEU A 34 0.42 2.22 9.04
N ASP A 35 0.09 0.95 9.23
CA ASP A 35 -1.25 0.51 9.58
C ASP A 35 -1.27 0.21 11.10
N PRO A 36 -1.95 1.03 11.91
CA PRO A 36 -1.93 0.87 13.37
C PRO A 36 -2.56 -0.43 13.86
N PHE A 37 -3.23 -1.17 12.99
CA PHE A 37 -3.94 -2.42 13.31
C PHE A 37 -3.21 -3.68 12.85
N GLU A 38 -2.08 -3.54 12.19
CA GLU A 38 -1.19 -4.67 11.87
C GLU A 38 -0.47 -5.17 13.14
N ASP A 39 -0.05 -6.43 13.10
CA ASP A 39 0.65 -7.07 14.23
C ASP A 39 2.14 -6.75 14.26
N ASN A 40 2.66 -6.13 13.20
CA ASN A 40 4.06 -5.69 13.10
C ASN A 40 4.14 -4.45 12.22
N TYR A 41 5.03 -3.54 12.56
CA TYR A 41 5.32 -2.36 11.76
C TYR A 41 6.71 -2.44 11.18
N TYR A 42 6.85 -2.09 9.89
CA TYR A 42 8.11 -2.15 9.17
C TYR A 42 8.41 -0.82 8.50
N ALA A 43 9.60 -0.31 8.74
CA ALA A 43 10.12 0.87 8.06
C ALA A 43 11.37 0.52 7.26
N ILE A 44 11.60 1.24 6.16
CA ILE A 44 12.84 1.19 5.40
C ILE A 44 13.56 2.52 5.63
N VAL A 45 14.84 2.45 5.98
CA VAL A 45 15.69 3.63 6.09
C VAL A 45 16.92 3.42 5.22
N THR A 46 17.13 4.34 4.28
CA THR A 46 18.25 4.31 3.36
C THR A 46 18.94 5.68 3.32
N LYS A 47 20.09 5.74 2.68
CA LYS A 47 20.78 6.99 2.36
C LYS A 47 20.19 7.60 1.08
N SER A 48 20.11 8.92 1.00
CA SER A 48 19.87 9.61 -0.27
C SER A 48 21.02 9.31 -1.24
N GLY A 49 20.67 9.15 -2.53
CA GLY A 49 21.63 8.72 -3.55
C GLY A 49 22.86 9.62 -3.62
N LEU A 50 24.01 9.00 -3.84
CA LEU A 50 25.28 9.67 -4.03
C LEU A 50 25.32 10.30 -5.44
N ALA A 51 25.82 11.51 -5.53
CA ALA A 51 25.69 12.43 -6.66
C ALA A 51 26.24 11.97 -8.02
N ASP A 52 27.18 11.04 -8.07
CA ASP A 52 28.03 10.86 -9.25
C ASP A 52 27.75 9.63 -10.10
N GLU A 53 26.80 8.76 -9.73
CA GLU A 53 26.51 7.58 -10.52
C GLU A 53 25.00 7.32 -10.62
N SER A 54 24.59 6.88 -11.80
CA SER A 54 23.22 6.42 -12.06
C SER A 54 22.75 5.49 -10.92
N ILE A 55 21.60 5.79 -10.33
CA ILE A 55 20.90 4.95 -9.33
C ILE A 55 20.75 3.50 -9.86
N PHE A 56 20.89 3.31 -11.17
CA PHE A 56 20.79 2.06 -11.90
C PHE A 56 22.14 1.35 -12.12
N SER A 57 23.29 1.97 -11.77
CA SER A 57 24.55 1.24 -11.74
C SER A 57 24.47 0.24 -10.59
N ALA A 58 24.80 -1.02 -10.88
CA ALA A 58 24.71 -2.14 -9.94
C ALA A 58 25.72 -1.94 -8.77
N ARG A 59 25.37 -1.04 -7.84
CA ARG A 59 26.10 -0.90 -6.57
C ARG A 59 25.67 -2.01 -5.62
N ASP A 60 26.58 -2.41 -4.78
CA ASP A 60 26.26 -3.29 -3.67
C ASP A 60 25.14 -2.64 -2.82
N SER A 61 24.09 -3.39 -2.57
CA SER A 61 22.95 -2.92 -1.75
C SER A 61 23.39 -2.43 -0.37
N SER A 62 24.55 -2.86 0.13
CA SER A 62 25.13 -2.39 1.40
C SER A 62 25.46 -0.90 1.42
N GLU A 63 25.76 -0.27 0.28
CA GLU A 63 26.05 1.15 0.21
C GLU A 63 24.81 2.03 0.42
N LEU A 64 23.63 1.49 0.15
CA LEU A 64 22.35 2.19 0.33
C LEU A 64 21.87 2.23 1.78
N PHE A 65 22.45 1.40 2.64
CA PHE A 65 22.06 1.32 4.03
C PHE A 65 23.12 1.91 4.96
N TYR A 66 22.70 2.24 6.15
CA TYR A 66 23.60 2.67 7.20
C TYR A 66 24.33 1.45 7.78
N PRO A 67 25.66 1.54 8.04
CA PRO A 67 26.45 0.40 8.51
C PRO A 67 26.13 -0.01 9.95
N SER A 68 25.51 0.89 10.72
CA SER A 68 25.12 0.68 12.11
C SER A 68 23.62 0.76 12.28
N GLN A 69 23.10 0.12 13.30
CA GLN A 69 21.71 0.28 13.69
C GLN A 69 21.42 1.72 14.08
N LEU A 70 20.43 2.31 13.43
CA LEU A 70 19.92 3.64 13.75
C LEU A 70 18.92 3.58 14.90
N GLU A 71 18.80 4.66 15.65
CA GLU A 71 17.73 4.80 16.65
C GLU A 71 16.45 5.28 15.98
N LEU A 72 15.60 4.34 15.57
CA LEU A 72 14.28 4.63 15.01
C LEU A 72 13.21 4.39 16.08
N LYS A 73 12.34 5.40 16.28
CA LYS A 73 11.25 5.37 17.27
C LYS A 73 9.94 5.80 16.65
N LEU A 74 8.86 5.14 17.07
CA LEU A 74 7.49 5.54 16.78
C LEU A 74 6.80 5.90 18.09
N GLU A 75 6.17 7.05 18.13
CA GLU A 75 5.47 7.56 19.29
C GLU A 75 4.02 7.88 18.93
N LEU A 76 3.10 7.65 19.86
CA LEU A 76 1.73 8.13 19.80
C LEU A 76 1.54 9.20 20.85
N TRP A 77 1.08 10.37 20.45
CA TRP A 77 0.87 11.54 21.29
C TRP A 77 -0.58 11.99 21.25
N ASN A 78 -1.03 12.59 22.34
CA ASN A 78 -2.21 13.43 22.37
C ASN A 78 -1.80 14.81 22.91
N ASP A 79 -1.89 15.82 22.08
CA ASP A 79 -1.32 17.14 22.34
C ASP A 79 0.15 17.05 22.81
N SER A 80 0.39 17.30 24.10
CA SER A 80 1.72 17.25 24.72
C SER A 80 2.00 15.99 25.53
N VAL A 81 1.05 15.06 25.60
CA VAL A 81 1.17 13.82 26.40
C VAL A 81 1.50 12.65 25.47
N ARG A 82 2.64 11.99 25.71
CA ARG A 82 2.98 10.75 25.03
C ARG A 82 2.18 9.60 25.62
N LEU A 83 1.33 8.99 24.79
CA LEU A 83 0.45 7.88 25.19
C LEU A 83 1.15 6.52 25.05
N TRP A 84 2.05 6.39 24.05
CA TRP A 84 2.74 5.14 23.75
C TRP A 84 3.99 5.41 22.91
N ASN A 85 4.95 4.49 22.97
CA ASN A 85 6.11 4.48 22.08
C ASN A 85 6.62 3.07 21.81
N SER A 86 7.32 2.90 20.71
CA SER A 86 8.07 1.68 20.36
C SER A 86 9.41 2.07 19.73
N ASP A 87 10.45 1.38 20.13
CA ASP A 87 11.72 1.37 19.43
C ASP A 87 11.68 0.33 18.30
N PHE A 88 12.53 0.50 17.30
CA PHE A 88 12.69 -0.44 16.21
C PHE A 88 14.05 -1.12 16.28
N HIS A 89 14.11 -2.34 15.84
CA HIS A 89 15.35 -3.08 15.63
C HIS A 89 15.51 -3.42 14.16
N MET A 90 16.75 -3.44 13.73
CA MET A 90 17.11 -3.78 12.35
C MET A 90 17.01 -5.30 12.15
N ILE A 91 16.35 -5.70 11.08
CA ILE A 91 16.28 -7.07 10.61
C ILE A 91 16.82 -7.20 9.20
N GLU A 92 17.55 -8.25 8.95
CA GLU A 92 18.05 -8.58 7.63
C GLU A 92 16.97 -9.29 6.81
N THR A 93 16.81 -8.92 5.55
CA THR A 93 15.87 -9.55 4.64
C THR A 93 16.50 -9.78 3.28
N ASN A 94 16.13 -10.87 2.63
CA ASN A 94 16.51 -11.12 1.24
C ASN A 94 15.51 -10.43 0.34
N LYS A 95 15.99 -9.57 -0.55
CA LYS A 95 15.15 -8.95 -1.57
C LYS A 95 14.81 -9.98 -2.64
N GLU A 96 13.51 -10.09 -2.94
CA GLU A 96 13.07 -10.82 -4.12
C GLU A 96 13.50 -10.09 -5.41
N LEU A 97 13.45 -10.83 -6.53
CA LEU A 97 13.73 -10.29 -7.87
C LEU A 97 12.81 -9.09 -8.15
N GLY A 98 13.39 -7.93 -8.42
CA GLY A 98 12.66 -6.69 -8.69
C GLY A 98 13.53 -5.67 -9.42
N PHE A 99 13.05 -4.44 -9.50
CA PHE A 99 13.71 -3.33 -10.18
C PHE A 99 15.02 -2.85 -9.50
N PHE A 100 15.19 -3.16 -8.23
CA PHE A 100 16.40 -2.80 -7.45
C PHE A 100 17.40 -3.96 -7.41
N PRO A 101 18.72 -3.68 -7.24
CA PRO A 101 19.74 -4.70 -7.16
C PRO A 101 19.40 -5.80 -6.16
N GLN A 102 19.66 -7.05 -6.54
CA GLN A 102 19.56 -8.21 -5.65
C GLN A 102 20.60 -8.07 -4.53
N GLY A 103 20.23 -8.52 -3.35
CA GLY A 103 21.15 -8.56 -2.23
C GLY A 103 20.43 -8.47 -0.89
N THR A 104 21.20 -8.48 0.16
CA THR A 104 20.71 -8.29 1.52
C THR A 104 20.16 -6.88 1.66
N GLY A 105 18.91 -6.78 2.11
CA GLY A 105 18.25 -5.52 2.51
C GLY A 105 18.06 -5.48 4.01
N PHE A 106 17.84 -4.28 4.53
CA PHE A 106 17.52 -4.10 5.95
C PHE A 106 16.17 -3.44 6.10
N LEU A 107 15.38 -3.99 7.02
CA LEU A 107 14.13 -3.40 7.49
C LEU A 107 14.25 -3.07 8.97
N TYR A 108 13.51 -2.10 9.41
CA TYR A 108 13.36 -1.76 10.81
C TYR A 108 11.98 -2.25 11.27
N GLN A 109 11.96 -3.22 12.18
CA GLN A 109 10.74 -3.78 12.75
C GLN A 109 10.50 -3.19 14.15
N SER A 110 9.26 -2.78 14.42
CA SER A 110 8.87 -2.29 15.74
C SER A 110 8.92 -3.38 16.80
N ASN A 111 9.35 -3.04 18.00
CA ASN A 111 9.37 -3.97 19.13
C ASN A 111 7.96 -4.18 19.73
N GLN A 112 7.09 -3.22 19.56
CA GLN A 112 5.74 -3.24 20.08
C GLN A 112 4.77 -2.61 19.09
N VAL A 113 3.54 -3.07 19.09
CA VAL A 113 2.43 -2.47 18.34
C VAL A 113 1.62 -1.55 19.25
N VAL A 114 0.91 -0.62 18.63
CA VAL A 114 -0.02 0.28 19.36
C VAL A 114 -1.04 -0.57 20.09
N PRO A 115 -1.27 -0.33 21.40
CA PRO A 115 -2.27 -1.06 22.15
C PRO A 115 -3.65 -0.91 21.51
N ARG A 116 -4.23 -2.03 21.15
CA ARG A 116 -5.63 -2.04 20.65
C ARG A 116 -6.53 -1.74 21.83
N ARG A 117 -7.27 -0.65 21.79
CA ARG A 117 -8.33 -0.41 22.77
C ARG A 117 -9.46 -1.39 22.49
N GLU A 118 -9.97 -2.03 23.53
CA GLU A 118 -11.02 -3.04 23.43
C GLU A 118 -12.24 -2.47 22.69
N ILE A 119 -12.85 -3.32 21.86
CA ILE A 119 -14.09 -3.00 21.15
C ILE A 119 -15.22 -3.06 22.18
N THR A 120 -15.64 -1.93 22.69
CA THR A 120 -16.86 -1.84 23.50
C THR A 120 -18.04 -1.57 22.55
N ASN A 121 -19.00 -2.49 22.50
CA ASN A 121 -20.21 -2.37 21.65
C ASN A 121 -19.97 -2.31 20.14
N GLY A 122 -18.94 -2.97 19.62
CA GLY A 122 -18.66 -3.01 18.19
C GLY A 122 -17.96 -1.77 17.61
N PHE A 123 -17.62 -0.79 18.45
CA PHE A 123 -16.81 0.36 18.09
C PHE A 123 -15.48 0.29 18.81
N HIS A 124 -14.40 0.52 18.08
CA HIS A 124 -13.11 0.76 18.72
C HIS A 124 -13.21 2.04 19.55
N GLU A 125 -12.83 1.98 20.81
CA GLU A 125 -12.73 3.19 21.61
C GLU A 125 -11.73 4.13 20.91
N ALA A 126 -12.24 5.25 20.42
CA ALA A 126 -11.43 6.19 19.67
C ALA A 126 -10.29 6.74 20.55
N TYR A 127 -9.10 6.84 19.99
CA TYR A 127 -8.08 7.67 20.63
C TYR A 127 -8.61 9.11 20.69
N PRO A 128 -8.21 9.89 21.70
CA PRO A 128 -8.67 11.26 21.85
C PRO A 128 -8.47 12.06 20.54
N ALA A 129 -9.37 12.98 20.27
CA ALA A 129 -9.18 13.97 19.21
C ALA A 129 -7.80 14.64 19.37
N PHE A 130 -7.16 15.03 18.27
CA PHE A 130 -5.80 15.60 18.23
C PHE A 130 -4.66 14.64 18.56
N SER A 131 -4.90 13.32 18.64
CA SER A 131 -3.82 12.35 18.66
C SER A 131 -3.06 12.33 17.33
N TYR A 132 -1.74 12.08 17.40
CA TYR A 132 -0.91 11.95 16.22
C TYR A 132 0.22 10.95 16.45
N PHE A 133 0.67 10.32 15.39
CA PHE A 133 1.90 9.56 15.39
C PHE A 133 3.09 10.46 15.04
N ARG A 134 4.21 10.20 15.66
CA ARG A 134 5.50 10.81 15.36
C ARG A 134 6.53 9.72 15.14
N ILE A 135 7.22 9.74 14.00
CA ILE A 135 8.42 8.95 13.76
C ILE A 135 9.64 9.83 14.00
N ILE A 136 10.67 9.24 14.62
CA ILE A 136 11.92 9.93 14.97
C ILE A 136 13.07 9.02 14.59
N LEU A 137 14.05 9.57 13.89
CA LEU A 137 15.27 8.89 13.51
C LEU A 137 16.48 9.70 14.02
N ASN A 138 17.29 9.05 14.84
CA ASN A 138 18.54 9.58 15.35
C ASN A 138 19.72 8.71 14.95
N SER A 139 20.84 9.34 14.72
CA SER A 139 22.15 8.70 14.55
C SER A 139 23.24 9.68 14.96
N PRO A 140 24.36 9.19 15.51
CA PRO A 140 25.57 10.02 15.69
C PRO A 140 26.07 10.64 14.39
N ASP A 141 25.75 10.02 13.24
CA ASP A 141 26.15 10.46 11.91
C ASP A 141 25.26 11.59 11.38
N PHE A 142 24.19 11.96 12.07
CA PHE A 142 23.28 13.02 11.64
C PHE A 142 23.49 14.30 12.43
N ILE A 143 23.57 15.43 11.73
CA ILE A 143 23.64 16.75 12.36
C ILE A 143 22.36 17.08 13.12
N LYS A 144 21.22 16.57 12.63
CA LYS A 144 19.88 16.82 13.19
C LYS A 144 19.05 15.57 13.16
N GLU A 145 18.17 15.45 14.15
CA GLU A 145 17.11 14.46 14.17
C GLU A 145 16.21 14.58 12.95
N ALA A 146 15.99 13.47 12.24
CA ALA A 146 14.95 13.41 11.20
C ALA A 146 13.63 12.97 11.82
N TYR A 147 12.54 13.65 11.49
CA TYR A 147 11.24 13.31 12.06
C TYR A 147 10.07 13.66 11.13
N SER A 148 8.93 13.03 11.39
CA SER A 148 7.65 13.41 10.80
C SER A 148 6.51 13.19 11.77
N ARG A 149 5.36 13.83 11.49
CA ARG A 149 4.11 13.68 12.25
C ARG A 149 2.97 13.44 11.29
N VAL A 150 2.08 12.51 11.68
CA VAL A 150 0.83 12.25 10.96
C VAL A 150 -0.32 12.22 11.94
N PRO A 151 -1.43 12.94 11.67
CA PRO A 151 -2.60 12.92 12.54
C PRO A 151 -3.14 11.49 12.65
N PHE A 152 -3.45 11.03 13.85
CA PHE A 152 -4.15 9.78 14.04
C PHE A 152 -5.57 9.90 13.45
N ALA A 153 -5.99 8.90 12.69
CA ALA A 153 -7.35 8.75 12.23
C ALA A 153 -7.97 7.50 12.85
N ASN A 154 -9.24 7.60 13.21
CA ASN A 154 -9.98 6.44 13.65
C ASN A 154 -10.22 5.47 12.49
N TYR A 155 -10.39 4.21 12.84
CA TYR A 155 -10.57 3.11 11.91
C TYR A 155 -11.84 3.29 11.07
N PRO A 156 -11.78 3.14 9.73
CA PRO A 156 -12.97 3.09 8.90
C PRO A 156 -13.84 1.89 9.28
N VAL A 157 -15.14 2.03 9.17
CA VAL A 157 -16.10 0.94 9.47
C VAL A 157 -16.96 0.69 8.24
N ILE A 158 -16.94 -0.54 7.72
CA ILE A 158 -17.84 -0.94 6.64
C ILE A 158 -19.25 -1.09 7.20
N THR A 159 -20.14 -0.17 6.81
CA THR A 159 -21.52 -0.10 7.29
C THR A 159 -22.48 -0.87 6.38
N GLN A 160 -22.14 -1.02 5.10
CA GLN A 160 -22.95 -1.76 4.12
C GLN A 160 -22.09 -2.79 3.40
N PRO A 161 -22.65 -3.93 2.95
CA PRO A 161 -24.05 -4.33 3.08
C PRO A 161 -24.44 -4.86 4.47
N HIS A 162 -25.67 -4.63 4.86
CA HIS A 162 -26.27 -5.25 6.05
C HIS A 162 -27.13 -6.44 5.60
N PHE A 163 -26.52 -7.61 5.43
CA PHE A 163 -27.24 -8.83 5.13
C PHE A 163 -27.24 -9.77 6.34
N ALA A 164 -28.40 -10.12 6.81
CA ALA A 164 -28.53 -11.02 7.96
C ALA A 164 -27.96 -12.43 7.67
N ASP A 165 -28.02 -12.86 6.40
CA ASP A 165 -27.54 -14.17 5.95
C ASP A 165 -26.23 -14.09 5.14
N GLN A 166 -25.62 -12.89 5.05
CA GLN A 166 -24.42 -12.60 4.28
C GLN A 166 -24.46 -13.07 2.82
N LYS A 167 -25.67 -13.29 2.26
CA LYS A 167 -25.83 -13.68 0.85
C LYS A 167 -26.00 -12.49 -0.05
N VAL A 168 -25.07 -12.34 -0.99
CA VAL A 168 -24.99 -11.22 -1.92
C VAL A 168 -25.55 -11.61 -3.28
N ARG A 169 -26.34 -10.71 -3.84
CA ARG A 169 -26.88 -10.79 -5.19
C ARG A 169 -26.11 -9.85 -6.11
N LEU A 170 -25.41 -10.43 -7.09
CA LEU A 170 -24.76 -9.69 -8.17
C LEU A 170 -25.46 -10.05 -9.50
N TYR A 171 -26.77 -9.87 -9.54
CA TYR A 171 -27.60 -10.03 -10.73
C TYR A 171 -28.89 -9.21 -10.59
N GLY A 172 -29.50 -8.87 -11.72
CA GLY A 172 -30.75 -8.10 -11.74
C GLY A 172 -30.55 -6.60 -11.51
N PRO A 173 -31.65 -5.85 -11.30
CA PRO A 173 -31.61 -4.38 -11.29
C PRO A 173 -31.10 -3.77 -9.98
N THR A 174 -30.99 -4.56 -8.91
CA THR A 174 -30.54 -4.03 -7.62
C THR A 174 -29.04 -4.22 -7.45
N PRO A 175 -28.26 -3.14 -7.52
CA PRO A 175 -26.81 -3.24 -7.33
C PRO A 175 -26.48 -3.57 -5.87
N MET A 176 -25.35 -4.21 -5.65
CA MET A 176 -24.72 -4.30 -4.35
C MET A 176 -24.07 -2.94 -4.02
N ILE A 177 -24.21 -2.49 -2.80
CA ILE A 177 -23.53 -1.29 -2.31
C ILE A 177 -22.58 -1.70 -1.20
N ILE A 178 -21.32 -1.29 -1.30
CA ILE A 178 -20.36 -1.27 -0.19
C ILE A 178 -20.32 0.16 0.32
N GLY A 179 -20.73 0.36 1.57
CA GLY A 179 -20.70 1.67 2.23
C GLY A 179 -19.80 1.60 3.47
N TRP A 180 -19.08 2.68 3.72
CA TRP A 180 -18.28 2.80 4.93
C TRP A 180 -18.30 4.23 5.47
N GLU A 181 -18.11 4.31 6.77
CA GLU A 181 -17.90 5.55 7.49
C GLU A 181 -16.44 5.69 7.86
N THR A 182 -15.95 6.91 7.86
CA THR A 182 -14.57 7.23 8.22
C THR A 182 -14.48 8.56 8.95
N TYR A 183 -13.40 8.75 9.67
CA TYR A 183 -13.10 9.97 10.39
C TYR A 183 -12.20 10.91 9.56
N HIS A 184 -12.09 12.16 9.98
CA HIS A 184 -11.69 13.34 9.21
C HIS A 184 -10.36 13.30 8.45
N ASN A 185 -9.43 12.40 8.77
CA ASN A 185 -8.08 12.44 8.21
C ASN A 185 -7.79 11.38 7.14
N ILE A 186 -8.76 10.51 6.81
CA ILE A 186 -8.61 9.53 5.73
C ILE A 186 -9.32 10.07 4.50
N ARG A 187 -8.60 10.23 3.39
CA ARG A 187 -9.09 10.86 2.17
C ARG A 187 -9.07 9.96 0.95
N TYR A 188 -8.12 9.06 0.89
CA TYR A 188 -7.93 8.14 -0.21
C TYR A 188 -8.51 6.78 0.14
N PHE A 189 -9.26 6.16 -0.77
CA PHE A 189 -9.82 4.83 -0.57
C PHE A 189 -9.76 4.00 -1.83
N ASP A 190 -9.23 2.78 -1.68
CA ASP A 190 -9.32 1.72 -2.67
C ASP A 190 -10.23 0.61 -2.16
N SER A 191 -10.95 -0.04 -3.07
CA SER A 191 -11.81 -1.17 -2.75
C SER A 191 -11.33 -2.44 -3.46
N TYR A 192 -11.23 -3.52 -2.70
CA TYR A 192 -10.81 -4.83 -3.14
C TYR A 192 -11.84 -5.89 -2.77
N PHE A 193 -11.81 -7.00 -3.49
CA PHE A 193 -12.46 -8.24 -3.08
C PHE A 193 -11.42 -9.31 -2.85
N LEU A 194 -11.53 -10.04 -1.73
CA LEU A 194 -10.72 -11.21 -1.42
C LEU A 194 -11.61 -12.44 -1.53
N MET A 195 -11.35 -13.25 -2.55
CA MET A 195 -12.14 -14.44 -2.88
C MET A 195 -11.51 -15.68 -2.25
N HIS A 196 -12.27 -16.45 -1.51
CA HIS A 196 -11.85 -17.72 -0.90
C HIS A 196 -12.48 -18.89 -1.66
N TYR A 197 -11.64 -19.82 -2.13
CA TYR A 197 -12.11 -20.92 -2.97
C TYR A 197 -11.29 -22.19 -2.79
N GLU A 198 -11.89 -23.31 -3.15
CA GLU A 198 -11.23 -24.59 -3.28
C GLU A 198 -10.80 -24.81 -4.74
N GLU A 199 -9.59 -25.30 -4.95
CA GLU A 199 -9.16 -25.91 -6.20
C GLU A 199 -9.09 -27.42 -6.03
N THR A 200 -9.73 -28.15 -6.93
CA THR A 200 -9.62 -29.61 -7.00
C THR A 200 -8.76 -29.94 -8.22
N ASP A 201 -7.66 -30.68 -8.01
CA ASP A 201 -6.82 -31.16 -9.09
C ASP A 201 -7.42 -32.39 -9.80
N ARG A 202 -6.71 -32.89 -10.83
CA ARG A 202 -7.17 -34.07 -11.59
C ARG A 202 -7.14 -35.36 -10.78
N ASP A 203 -6.30 -35.43 -9.74
CA ASP A 203 -6.18 -36.58 -8.85
C ASP A 203 -7.21 -36.54 -7.70
N GLY A 204 -7.97 -35.44 -7.61
CA GLY A 204 -8.99 -35.25 -6.60
C GLY A 204 -8.50 -34.58 -5.32
N ASN A 205 -7.25 -34.12 -5.26
CA ASN A 205 -6.75 -33.39 -4.11
C ASN A 205 -7.36 -31.99 -4.07
N ILE A 206 -7.72 -31.54 -2.86
CA ILE A 206 -8.34 -30.23 -2.63
C ILE A 206 -7.32 -29.30 -1.96
N SER A 207 -7.15 -28.11 -2.50
CA SER A 207 -6.36 -27.03 -1.91
C SER A 207 -7.21 -25.78 -1.70
N LEU A 208 -7.10 -25.19 -0.50
CA LEU A 208 -7.72 -23.89 -0.20
C LEU A 208 -6.86 -22.77 -0.74
N LYS A 209 -7.48 -21.83 -1.42
CA LYS A 209 -6.84 -20.68 -2.05
C LYS A 209 -7.58 -19.40 -1.71
N SER A 210 -6.83 -18.30 -1.74
CA SER A 210 -7.42 -16.96 -1.71
C SER A 210 -6.83 -16.12 -2.83
N HIS A 211 -7.65 -15.26 -3.43
CA HIS A 211 -7.22 -14.36 -4.48
C HIS A 211 -7.85 -12.99 -4.30
N GLN A 212 -7.01 -11.96 -4.21
CA GLN A 212 -7.46 -10.58 -4.08
C GLN A 212 -7.45 -9.89 -5.44
N PHE A 213 -8.49 -9.13 -5.76
CA PHE A 213 -8.50 -8.27 -6.93
C PHE A 213 -9.01 -6.86 -6.58
N LEU A 214 -8.43 -5.90 -7.26
CA LEU A 214 -8.82 -4.49 -7.17
C LEU A 214 -10.14 -4.28 -7.91
N TYR A 215 -11.12 -3.65 -7.25
CA TYR A 215 -12.38 -3.28 -7.86
C TYR A 215 -12.47 -1.80 -8.21
N ALA A 216 -12.07 -0.93 -7.31
CA ALA A 216 -12.07 0.50 -7.52
C ALA A 216 -10.86 1.18 -6.86
N LEU A 217 -10.34 2.20 -7.53
CA LEU A 217 -9.30 3.09 -7.03
C LEU A 217 -9.92 4.46 -6.73
N ASP A 218 -9.37 5.13 -5.72
CA ASP A 218 -9.68 6.52 -5.38
C ASP A 218 -11.20 6.79 -5.30
N VAL A 219 -11.89 5.99 -4.48
CA VAL A 219 -13.34 6.10 -4.31
C VAL A 219 -13.68 7.42 -3.64
N GLN A 220 -14.45 8.23 -4.33
CA GLN A 220 -14.83 9.56 -3.88
C GLN A 220 -16.02 9.54 -2.92
N LYS A 221 -16.04 10.51 -2.02
CA LYS A 221 -17.13 10.70 -1.08
C LYS A 221 -18.44 11.05 -1.79
N SER A 222 -19.52 10.34 -1.42
CA SER A 222 -20.88 10.63 -1.91
C SER A 222 -21.75 11.06 -0.73
N GLY A 223 -22.07 12.36 -0.65
CA GLY A 223 -22.79 12.90 0.50
C GLY A 223 -21.94 12.91 1.79
N GLU A 224 -22.48 12.37 2.88
CA GLU A 224 -21.80 12.32 4.18
C GLU A 224 -20.94 11.06 4.37
N ALA A 225 -21.18 10.02 3.57
CA ALA A 225 -20.50 8.72 3.66
C ALA A 225 -19.81 8.36 2.36
N TYR A 226 -18.89 7.40 2.43
CA TYR A 226 -18.32 6.78 1.25
C TYR A 226 -19.18 5.60 0.85
N SER A 227 -19.44 5.46 -0.45
CA SER A 227 -20.16 4.32 -0.98
C SER A 227 -19.68 3.95 -2.38
N LEU A 228 -19.67 2.67 -2.66
CA LEU A 228 -19.32 2.10 -3.94
C LEU A 228 -20.46 1.21 -4.42
N THR A 229 -21.03 1.56 -5.54
CA THR A 229 -22.04 0.74 -6.23
C THR A 229 -21.35 -0.30 -7.09
N ILE A 230 -21.64 -1.56 -6.83
CA ILE A 230 -21.06 -2.70 -7.55
C ILE A 230 -21.96 -3.05 -8.71
N ASP A 231 -21.53 -2.71 -9.91
CA ASP A 231 -22.17 -3.18 -11.15
C ASP A 231 -21.82 -4.66 -11.38
N PRO A 232 -22.80 -5.55 -11.59
CA PRO A 232 -22.55 -6.98 -11.75
C PRO A 232 -21.65 -7.31 -12.94
N ASP A 233 -21.87 -6.68 -14.10
CA ASP A 233 -21.06 -6.94 -15.28
C ASP A 233 -19.62 -6.49 -15.09
N GLN A 234 -19.42 -5.29 -14.52
CA GLN A 234 -18.06 -4.77 -14.20
C GLN A 234 -17.36 -5.65 -13.18
N PHE A 235 -18.07 -6.12 -12.16
CA PHE A 235 -17.51 -7.06 -11.19
C PHE A 235 -16.98 -8.32 -11.87
N PHE A 236 -17.79 -9.01 -12.70
CA PHE A 236 -17.36 -10.23 -13.35
C PHE A 236 -16.27 -10.00 -14.41
N ILE A 237 -16.26 -8.85 -15.11
CA ILE A 237 -15.20 -8.49 -16.03
C ILE A 237 -13.87 -8.33 -15.27
N GLN A 238 -13.85 -7.58 -14.18
CA GLN A 238 -12.62 -7.34 -13.40
C GLN A 238 -12.16 -8.63 -12.70
N PHE A 239 -13.09 -9.38 -12.14
CA PHE A 239 -12.82 -10.69 -11.56
C PHE A 239 -12.14 -11.60 -12.59
N ALA A 240 -12.70 -11.72 -13.81
CA ALA A 240 -12.16 -12.57 -14.84
C ALA A 240 -10.77 -12.13 -15.34
N LYS A 241 -10.50 -10.81 -15.38
CA LYS A 241 -9.19 -10.28 -15.75
C LYS A 241 -8.11 -10.55 -14.71
N ALA A 242 -8.47 -10.46 -13.45
CA ALA A 242 -7.52 -10.60 -12.34
C ALA A 242 -7.32 -12.06 -11.93
N PHE A 243 -8.34 -12.91 -12.13
CA PHE A 243 -8.31 -14.27 -11.62
C PHE A 243 -7.37 -15.17 -12.44
N PRO A 244 -6.58 -16.04 -11.79
CA PRO A 244 -5.66 -16.93 -12.50
C PRO A 244 -6.41 -17.83 -13.49
N THR A 245 -5.90 -17.95 -14.71
CA THR A 245 -6.45 -18.86 -15.71
C THR A 245 -6.35 -20.33 -15.25
N MET A 246 -7.25 -21.15 -15.75
CA MET A 246 -7.18 -22.60 -15.51
C MET A 246 -5.93 -23.18 -16.16
N HIS A 247 -5.10 -23.85 -15.38
CA HIS A 247 -3.99 -24.65 -15.91
C HIS A 247 -4.37 -26.14 -15.96
N ALA A 248 -3.64 -26.91 -16.77
CA ALA A 248 -3.97 -28.30 -17.07
C ALA A 248 -4.07 -29.25 -15.86
N GLY A 249 -3.50 -28.88 -14.73
CA GLY A 249 -3.56 -29.66 -13.48
C GLY A 249 -4.85 -29.49 -12.69
N ILE A 250 -5.63 -28.41 -12.93
CA ILE A 250 -6.86 -28.14 -12.17
C ILE A 250 -8.06 -28.75 -12.89
N LYS A 251 -8.91 -29.43 -12.15
CA LYS A 251 -10.16 -30.04 -12.64
C LYS A 251 -11.33 -29.04 -12.54
N PHE A 252 -11.49 -28.41 -11.38
CA PHE A 252 -12.51 -27.37 -11.15
C PHE A 252 -12.17 -26.53 -9.91
N ARG A 253 -12.88 -25.41 -9.78
CA ARG A 253 -12.88 -24.51 -8.62
C ARG A 253 -14.25 -24.41 -7.99
N LYS A 254 -14.29 -24.23 -6.67
CA LYS A 254 -15.52 -23.99 -5.91
C LYS A 254 -15.33 -22.75 -5.04
N LEU A 255 -16.11 -21.70 -5.30
CA LEU A 255 -16.08 -20.51 -4.45
C LEU A 255 -16.74 -20.81 -3.10
N LEU A 256 -16.07 -20.48 -2.02
CA LEU A 256 -16.57 -20.63 -0.65
C LEU A 256 -17.24 -19.34 -0.17
N SER A 257 -16.48 -18.30 -0.10
CA SER A 257 -16.90 -16.97 0.34
C SER A 257 -16.05 -15.87 -0.31
N PHE A 258 -16.37 -14.63 -0.01
CA PHE A 258 -15.53 -13.49 -0.34
C PHE A 258 -15.66 -12.41 0.74
N ASP A 259 -14.62 -11.59 0.86
CA ASP A 259 -14.57 -10.44 1.74
C ASP A 259 -14.59 -9.16 0.91
N ALA A 260 -15.30 -8.16 1.40
CA ALA A 260 -15.20 -6.80 0.91
C ALA A 260 -14.12 -6.08 1.72
N VAL A 261 -13.11 -5.57 1.04
CA VAL A 261 -11.95 -4.93 1.65
C VAL A 261 -11.88 -3.48 1.19
N VAL A 262 -11.75 -2.57 2.14
CA VAL A 262 -11.50 -1.16 1.89
C VAL A 262 -10.14 -0.80 2.48
N VAL A 263 -9.30 -0.20 1.68
CA VAL A 263 -7.99 0.32 2.09
C VAL A 263 -8.06 1.83 2.02
N GLY A 264 -7.93 2.49 3.16
CA GLY A 264 -7.89 3.94 3.25
C GLY A 264 -6.50 4.47 3.57
N GLY A 265 -6.24 5.72 3.21
CA GLY A 265 -4.98 6.41 3.51
C GLY A 265 -5.18 7.87 3.87
N ASP A 266 -4.24 8.41 4.64
CA ASP A 266 -4.19 9.84 4.92
C ASP A 266 -3.71 10.65 3.70
N GLU A 267 -3.66 11.97 3.82
CA GLU A 267 -3.20 12.87 2.77
C GLU A 267 -1.75 12.60 2.34
N ASN A 268 -0.92 12.13 3.27
CA ASN A 268 0.47 11.79 2.96
C ASN A 268 0.55 10.51 2.11
N PHE A 269 -0.32 9.53 2.39
CA PHE A 269 -0.41 8.31 1.60
C PHE A 269 -0.90 8.61 0.18
N GLU A 270 -1.93 9.45 0.03
CA GLU A 270 -2.43 9.92 -1.27
C GLU A 270 -1.34 10.63 -2.06
N SER A 271 -0.64 11.58 -1.43
CA SER A 271 0.47 12.31 -2.03
C SER A 271 1.59 11.38 -2.47
N TYR A 272 1.98 10.42 -1.64
CA TYR A 272 2.98 9.41 -1.98
C TYR A 272 2.59 8.60 -3.22
N LEU A 273 1.37 8.09 -3.30
CA LEU A 273 0.90 7.33 -4.46
C LEU A 273 0.84 8.19 -5.73
N THR A 274 0.43 9.44 -5.61
CA THR A 274 0.35 10.36 -6.74
C THR A 274 1.73 10.68 -7.31
N HIS A 275 2.70 10.93 -6.45
CA HIS A 275 4.09 11.20 -6.87
C HIS A 275 4.78 9.96 -7.45
N GLN A 276 4.47 8.77 -6.94
CA GLN A 276 4.97 7.53 -7.55
C GLN A 276 4.46 7.32 -8.98
N LYS A 277 3.20 7.67 -9.25
CA LYS A 277 2.62 7.57 -10.60
C LYS A 277 3.21 8.61 -11.57
N GLY A 278 3.59 9.79 -11.06
CA GLY A 278 4.17 10.89 -11.84
C GLY A 278 5.71 10.88 -11.94
N ALA A 279 6.39 9.90 -11.36
CA ALA A 279 7.87 9.87 -11.27
C ALA A 279 8.61 9.79 -12.63
N ASN A 280 7.88 9.70 -13.75
CA ASN A 280 8.45 9.84 -15.09
C ASN A 280 8.61 11.30 -15.56
N GLU A 281 8.09 12.26 -14.80
CA GLU A 281 8.26 13.69 -15.09
C GLU A 281 9.31 14.24 -14.12
N SER A 282 10.35 14.79 -14.69
CA SER A 282 11.58 15.34 -14.10
C SER A 282 11.35 16.37 -12.97
N SER A 283 10.77 15.97 -11.86
CA SER A 283 10.75 16.81 -10.66
C SER A 283 12.09 16.69 -9.93
N ILE A 284 12.81 17.80 -9.86
CA ILE A 284 14.17 17.94 -9.33
C ILE A 284 14.26 17.57 -7.83
N ARG A 285 13.13 17.48 -7.14
CA ARG A 285 13.12 17.09 -5.72
C ARG A 285 11.93 16.16 -5.43
N PRO A 286 12.17 14.97 -4.87
CA PRO A 286 11.08 14.07 -4.48
C PRO A 286 10.22 14.72 -3.39
N TRP A 287 8.91 14.48 -3.46
CA TRP A 287 8.02 14.90 -2.39
C TRP A 287 8.39 14.19 -1.08
N THR A 288 8.39 14.92 0.02
CA THR A 288 8.69 14.40 1.34
C THR A 288 7.89 15.12 2.42
N ASN A 289 7.49 14.40 3.45
CA ASN A 289 6.97 14.94 4.70
C ASN A 289 7.90 14.67 5.89
N ILE A 290 9.15 14.31 5.62
CA ILE A 290 10.19 14.10 6.62
C ILE A 290 10.99 15.39 6.81
N THR A 291 11.02 15.93 8.00
CA THR A 291 11.86 17.06 8.37
C THR A 291 13.29 16.56 8.59
N ASN A 292 14.29 17.26 8.04
CA ASN A 292 15.71 16.90 8.03
C ASN A 292 16.00 15.52 7.40
N GLY A 293 15.24 15.17 6.37
CA GLY A 293 15.36 13.93 5.62
C GLY A 293 14.44 13.90 4.42
N LEU A 294 14.39 12.77 3.75
CA LEU A 294 13.57 12.50 2.59
C LEU A 294 12.63 11.31 2.86
N GLY A 295 11.66 11.10 1.97
CA GLY A 295 10.77 9.96 2.00
C GLY A 295 9.39 10.26 2.56
N VAL A 296 8.73 9.25 3.09
CA VAL A 296 7.33 9.33 3.50
C VAL A 296 7.09 8.67 4.86
N PHE A 297 6.31 9.34 5.69
CA PHE A 297 5.59 8.75 6.81
C PHE A 297 4.09 8.98 6.60
N ALA A 298 3.33 7.91 6.45
CA ALA A 298 1.91 7.97 6.12
C ALA A 298 1.11 6.92 6.91
N LEU A 299 -0.18 7.15 7.06
CA LEU A 299 -1.12 6.18 7.61
C LEU A 299 -1.89 5.47 6.50
N LYS A 300 -2.03 4.16 6.67
CA LYS A 300 -2.85 3.28 5.86
C LYS A 300 -3.74 2.47 6.78
N TYR A 301 -4.98 2.28 6.40
CA TYR A 301 -5.96 1.49 7.14
C TYR A 301 -6.56 0.44 6.21
N ARG A 302 -6.54 -0.81 6.66
CA ARG A 302 -7.21 -1.90 5.95
C ARG A 302 -8.37 -2.39 6.80
N VAL A 303 -9.59 -2.31 6.26
CA VAL A 303 -10.78 -2.85 6.89
C VAL A 303 -11.44 -3.86 5.96
N SER A 304 -11.92 -4.97 6.52
CA SER A 304 -12.69 -5.97 5.78
C SER A 304 -14.03 -6.22 6.44
N LYS A 305 -14.97 -6.68 5.63
CA LYS A 305 -16.19 -7.33 6.08
C LYS A 305 -16.24 -8.67 5.41
N ASP A 306 -16.22 -9.71 6.23
CA ASP A 306 -15.81 -11.04 5.83
C ASP A 306 -17.00 -11.99 5.61
N ASP A 307 -16.73 -13.12 4.98
CA ASP A 307 -17.61 -14.30 4.81
C ASP A 307 -18.92 -14.02 4.06
N PHE A 308 -18.90 -13.12 3.09
CA PHE A 308 -20.02 -13.00 2.17
C PHE A 308 -20.10 -14.21 1.25
N ARG A 309 -21.33 -14.63 0.95
CA ARG A 309 -21.62 -15.74 0.03
C ARG A 309 -22.46 -15.26 -1.14
N PHE A 310 -22.26 -15.84 -2.29
CA PHE A 310 -23.14 -15.54 -3.42
C PHE A 310 -24.47 -16.27 -3.32
N HIS A 311 -25.53 -15.56 -3.67
CA HIS A 311 -26.83 -16.14 -3.94
C HIS A 311 -26.75 -17.14 -5.12
N SER A 312 -27.73 -18.08 -5.24
CA SER A 312 -27.70 -19.12 -6.26
C SER A 312 -27.53 -18.58 -7.69
N GLU A 313 -28.26 -17.54 -8.06
CA GLU A 313 -28.20 -16.98 -9.41
C GLU A 313 -26.84 -16.27 -9.67
N THR A 314 -26.23 -15.69 -8.65
CA THR A 314 -24.86 -15.14 -8.76
C THR A 314 -23.84 -16.25 -8.97
N LYS A 315 -24.02 -17.42 -8.32
CA LYS A 315 -23.18 -18.61 -8.57
C LYS A 315 -23.34 -19.13 -9.98
N ASP A 316 -24.55 -19.09 -10.54
CA ASP A 316 -24.80 -19.44 -11.94
C ASP A 316 -24.07 -18.49 -12.87
N SER A 317 -24.09 -17.18 -12.59
CA SER A 317 -23.33 -16.19 -13.34
C SER A 317 -21.81 -16.41 -13.24
N LEU A 318 -21.30 -16.88 -12.10
CA LEU A 318 -19.90 -17.22 -11.92
C LEU A 318 -19.50 -18.48 -12.72
N SER A 319 -20.33 -19.51 -12.73
CA SER A 319 -20.00 -20.81 -13.35
C SER A 319 -20.28 -20.84 -14.85
N MET A 320 -21.31 -20.15 -15.34
CA MET A 320 -21.79 -20.22 -16.72
C MET A 320 -21.79 -18.87 -17.43
N GLY A 321 -21.47 -17.78 -16.70
CA GLY A 321 -21.50 -16.42 -17.22
C GLY A 321 -20.50 -16.18 -18.35
N ARG A 322 -20.82 -15.26 -19.25
CA ARG A 322 -20.03 -14.94 -20.46
C ARG A 322 -18.59 -14.53 -20.14
N PHE A 323 -18.32 -14.00 -18.94
CA PHE A 323 -17.00 -13.53 -18.55
C PHE A 323 -16.19 -14.58 -17.76
N THR A 324 -16.84 -15.52 -17.11
CA THR A 324 -16.23 -16.34 -16.05
C THR A 324 -16.26 -17.84 -16.33
N LYS A 325 -17.01 -18.29 -17.34
CA LYS A 325 -17.16 -19.71 -17.68
C LYS A 325 -15.86 -20.48 -17.88
N ASP A 326 -14.81 -19.79 -18.34
CA ASP A 326 -13.49 -20.38 -18.62
C ASP A 326 -12.56 -20.38 -17.39
N LEU A 327 -13.01 -19.86 -16.22
CA LEU A 327 -12.26 -19.86 -14.97
C LEU A 327 -12.41 -21.17 -14.17
N GLY A 328 -13.25 -22.10 -14.63
CA GLY A 328 -13.40 -23.42 -14.03
C GLY A 328 -14.22 -23.47 -12.74
N PHE A 329 -14.97 -22.42 -12.42
CA PHE A 329 -15.88 -22.46 -11.28
C PHE A 329 -17.08 -23.36 -11.58
N VAL A 330 -17.42 -24.25 -10.63
CA VAL A 330 -18.59 -25.11 -10.72
C VAL A 330 -19.72 -24.59 -9.82
N ARG A 331 -20.95 -24.95 -10.16
CA ARG A 331 -22.11 -24.73 -9.31
C ARG A 331 -22.11 -25.72 -8.17
N TRP A 332 -22.41 -25.28 -6.94
CA TRP A 332 -22.50 -26.12 -5.73
C TRP A 332 -23.67 -25.74 -4.83
#